data_418a30ba3c8013e56fa61b9d4d4894ea
#
_entry.id   418a30ba3c8013e56fa61b9d4d4894ea
#
_cell.length_a   1.000
_cell.length_b   1.000
_cell.length_c   1.000
_cell.angle_alpha   90.00
_cell.angle_beta   90.00
_cell.angle_gamma   90.00
#
_symmetry.space_group_name_H-M   'P 1'
#
loop_
_entity.id
_entity.type
_entity.pdbx_description
1 polymer ?
#
loop_
_entity_poly.entity_id
_entity_poly.type
_entity_poly.pdbx_seq_one_letter_code
_entity_poly.pdbx_strand_id
1 'polypeptide(L)' 'MTAEGSYPHVARWVRDCGWIEIGHDDYSLSMVRALDIGGLIWEGKSRYATLEAALQDLDQALAKWFKAELRD' A
#
# COMPACT_ATOMS: atom_id res chain seq x y z
N MET A 1 16.24 -3.86 -10.16
CA MET A 1 15.48 -4.16 -8.92
C MET A 1 14.00 -4.19 -9.23
N THR A 2 13.31 -5.21 -8.80
CA THR A 2 11.88 -5.38 -9.06
C THR A 2 11.07 -5.05 -7.83
N ALA A 3 9.77 -4.76 -8.03
CA ALA A 3 8.86 -4.52 -6.91
C ALA A 3 8.76 -5.74 -5.99
N GLU A 4 8.80 -6.95 -6.55
CA GLU A 4 8.77 -8.18 -5.77
C GLU A 4 9.98 -8.28 -4.82
N GLY A 5 11.15 -7.79 -5.25
CA GLY A 5 12.36 -7.82 -4.42
C GLY A 5 12.35 -6.75 -3.34
N SER A 6 11.85 -5.56 -3.64
CA SER A 6 11.89 -4.40 -2.74
C SER A 6 10.63 -4.25 -1.90
N TYR A 7 9.47 -4.56 -2.49
CA TYR A 7 8.17 -4.35 -1.86
C TYR A 7 7.29 -5.58 -2.11
N PRO A 8 7.64 -6.72 -1.49
CA PRO A 8 6.95 -7.98 -1.80
C PRO A 8 5.46 -7.97 -1.43
N HIS A 9 5.09 -7.23 -0.40
CA HIS A 9 3.70 -7.18 0.03
C HIS A 9 2.86 -6.27 -0.86
N VAL A 10 3.45 -5.19 -1.36
CA VAL A 10 2.82 -4.35 -2.38
C VAL A 10 2.59 -5.16 -3.65
N ALA A 11 3.60 -5.91 -4.09
CA ALA A 11 3.50 -6.74 -5.29
C ALA A 11 2.39 -7.80 -5.14
N ARG A 12 2.33 -8.45 -3.97
CA ARG A 12 1.28 -9.42 -3.68
C ARG A 12 -0.11 -8.78 -3.70
N TRP A 13 -0.23 -7.59 -3.11
CA TRP A 13 -1.50 -6.87 -3.09
C TRP A 13 -2.02 -6.59 -4.49
N VAL A 14 -1.18 -6.03 -5.34
CA VAL A 14 -1.54 -5.66 -6.70
C VAL A 14 -1.88 -6.89 -7.54
N ARG A 15 -1.15 -7.98 -7.33
CA ARG A 15 -1.37 -9.21 -8.08
C ARG A 15 -2.65 -9.94 -7.67
N ASP A 16 -2.93 -10.01 -6.36
CA ASP A 16 -3.93 -10.93 -5.83
C ASP A 16 -5.14 -10.29 -5.15
N CYS A 17 -5.04 -9.04 -4.72
CA CYS A 17 -6.03 -8.46 -3.81
C CYS A 17 -6.75 -7.23 -4.36
N GLY A 18 -6.00 -6.26 -4.85
CA GLY A 18 -6.60 -5.00 -5.26
C GLY A 18 -5.63 -4.12 -6.03
N TRP A 19 -5.59 -2.84 -5.67
CA TRP A 19 -4.71 -1.89 -6.35
C TRP A 19 -4.17 -0.86 -5.37
N ILE A 20 -3.22 -0.08 -5.83
CA ILE A 20 -2.58 0.97 -5.06
C ILE A 20 -2.80 2.30 -5.78
N GLU A 21 -3.09 3.33 -5.00
CA GLU A 21 -3.16 4.70 -5.51
C GLU A 21 -2.07 5.52 -4.84
N ILE A 22 -1.33 6.29 -5.63
CA ILE A 22 -0.24 7.12 -5.17
C ILE A 22 -0.47 8.55 -5.66
N GLY A 23 -0.33 9.50 -4.75
CA GLY A 23 -0.52 10.91 -5.04
C GLY A 23 -1.79 11.44 -4.43
N HIS A 24 -1.98 12.76 -4.53
CA HIS A 24 -3.14 13.44 -3.99
C HIS A 24 -4.11 13.80 -5.11
N ASP A 25 -5.39 13.76 -4.78
CA ASP A 25 -6.44 14.33 -5.62
C ASP A 25 -7.30 15.26 -4.75
N ASP A 26 -8.45 15.72 -5.30
CA ASP A 26 -9.29 16.66 -4.59
C ASP A 26 -9.94 16.08 -3.34
N TYR A 27 -9.95 14.75 -3.21
CA TYR A 27 -10.68 14.06 -2.15
C TYR A 27 -9.75 13.30 -1.19
N SER A 28 -8.50 13.09 -1.57
CA SER A 28 -7.58 12.27 -0.80
C SER A 28 -6.67 13.12 0.05
N LEU A 29 -6.59 12.81 1.34
CA LEU A 29 -5.66 13.47 2.27
C LEU A 29 -4.36 12.70 2.40
N SER A 30 -4.32 11.45 1.99
CA SER A 30 -3.13 10.60 2.07
C SER A 30 -2.37 10.59 0.76
N MET A 31 -1.06 10.38 0.86
CA MET A 31 -0.16 10.27 -0.30
C MET A 31 -0.28 8.91 -0.98
N VAL A 32 -0.59 7.86 -0.23
CA VAL A 32 -0.62 6.49 -0.73
C VAL A 32 -1.75 5.72 -0.08
N ARG A 33 -2.42 4.85 -0.86
CA ARG A 33 -3.59 4.10 -0.41
C ARG A 33 -3.59 2.72 -1.02
N ALA A 34 -4.08 1.75 -0.25
CA ALA A 34 -4.36 0.40 -0.74
C ALA A 34 -5.86 0.18 -0.74
N LEU A 35 -6.39 -0.26 -1.87
CA LEU A 35 -7.82 -0.45 -2.07
C LEU A 35 -8.09 -1.84 -2.65
N ASP A 36 -9.31 -2.33 -2.41
CA ASP A 36 -9.82 -3.50 -3.11
C ASP A 36 -11.26 -3.22 -3.55
N ILE A 37 -11.95 -4.23 -4.04
CA ILE A 37 -13.31 -4.07 -4.55
C ILE A 37 -14.27 -3.58 -3.47
N GLY A 38 -13.96 -3.80 -2.21
CA GLY A 38 -14.77 -3.33 -1.09
C GLY A 38 -14.47 -1.92 -0.65
N GLY A 39 -13.44 -1.28 -1.19
CA GLY A 39 -13.07 0.09 -0.89
C GLY A 39 -11.68 0.24 -0.30
N LEU A 40 -11.51 1.27 0.52
CA LEU A 40 -10.23 1.60 1.12
C LEU A 40 -9.89 0.59 2.22
N ILE A 41 -8.72 -0.02 2.12
CA ILE A 41 -8.22 -0.96 3.11
C ILE A 41 -7.21 -0.27 4.05
N TRP A 42 -6.34 0.56 3.50
CA TRP A 42 -5.33 1.28 4.28
C TRP A 42 -4.94 2.56 3.56
N GLU A 43 -4.70 3.61 4.32
CA GLU A 43 -4.11 4.83 3.76
C GLU A 43 -2.96 5.28 4.65
N GLY A 44 -1.93 5.85 4.01
CA GLY A 44 -0.75 6.31 4.69
C GLY A 44 -0.84 7.76 5.11
N LYS A 45 0.32 8.35 5.29
CA LYS A 45 0.44 9.75 5.70
C LYS A 45 0.12 10.67 4.53
N SER A 46 -0.13 11.94 4.86
CA SER A 46 -0.35 12.96 3.83
C SER A 46 0.94 13.32 3.09
N ARG A 47 2.10 13.09 3.71
CA ARG A 47 3.41 13.42 3.13
C ARG A 47 4.46 12.40 3.53
N TYR A 48 5.40 12.21 2.63
CA TYR A 48 6.62 11.42 2.86
C TYR A 48 7.79 12.18 2.28
N ALA A 49 8.97 11.96 2.86
CA ALA A 49 10.19 12.61 2.37
C ALA A 49 10.54 12.16 0.94
N THR A 50 10.27 10.89 0.62
CA THR A 50 10.54 10.32 -0.70
C THR A 50 9.42 9.35 -1.07
N LEU A 51 9.31 9.04 -2.35
CA LEU A 51 8.40 8.00 -2.81
C LEU A 51 8.75 6.64 -2.20
N GLU A 52 10.05 6.36 -2.05
CA GLU A 52 10.48 5.11 -1.42
C GLU A 52 9.97 5.00 0.02
N ALA A 53 10.00 6.09 0.77
CA ALA A 53 9.48 6.08 2.14
C ALA A 53 7.98 5.75 2.17
N ALA A 54 7.21 6.26 1.21
CA ALA A 54 5.80 5.94 1.09
C ALA A 54 5.58 4.47 0.77
N LEU A 55 6.37 3.92 -0.17
CA LEU A 55 6.27 2.52 -0.56
C LEU A 55 6.67 1.58 0.56
N GLN A 56 7.69 1.95 1.35
CA GLN A 56 8.12 1.16 2.50
C GLN A 56 7.02 1.11 3.57
N ASP A 57 6.41 2.24 3.85
CA ASP A 57 5.32 2.31 4.84
C ASP A 57 4.14 1.46 4.37
N LEU A 58 3.77 1.57 3.10
CA LEU A 58 2.71 0.77 2.49
C LEU A 58 3.03 -0.72 2.58
N ASP A 59 4.26 -1.12 2.23
CA ASP A 59 4.65 -2.52 2.25
C ASP A 59 4.56 -3.11 3.66
N GLN A 60 5.04 -2.36 4.66
CA GLN A 60 4.97 -2.78 6.06
C GLN A 60 3.52 -2.88 6.54
N ALA A 61 2.68 -1.94 6.15
CA ALA A 61 1.26 -1.96 6.51
C ALA A 61 0.55 -3.17 5.91
N LEU A 62 0.84 -3.47 4.65
CA LEU A 62 0.27 -4.63 3.98
C LEU A 62 0.78 -5.95 4.57
N ALA A 63 2.04 -5.99 4.99
CA ALA A 63 2.58 -7.16 5.69
C ALA A 63 1.78 -7.46 6.95
N LYS A 64 1.48 -6.42 7.73
CA LYS A 64 0.67 -6.56 8.93
C LYS A 64 -0.76 -6.96 8.61
N TRP A 65 -1.33 -6.39 7.56
CA TRP A 65 -2.68 -6.72 7.12
C TRP A 65 -2.78 -8.20 6.72
N PHE A 66 -1.84 -8.68 5.91
CA PHE A 66 -1.83 -10.08 5.50
C PHE A 66 -1.71 -11.00 6.71
N LYS A 67 -0.85 -10.65 7.65
CA LYS A 67 -0.67 -11.44 8.86
C LYS A 67 -1.95 -11.50 9.70
N ALA A 68 -2.64 -10.37 9.85
CA ALA A 68 -3.84 -10.28 10.65
C ALA A 68 -5.05 -10.95 9.99
N GLU A 69 -5.22 -10.71 8.68
CA GLU A 69 -6.42 -11.15 7.97
C GLU A 69 -6.30 -12.58 7.45
N LEU A 70 -5.10 -12.97 7.03
CA LEU A 70 -4.89 -14.29 6.43
C LEU A 70 -4.20 -15.26 7.37
N ARG A 71 -3.70 -14.76 8.50
CA ARG A 71 -3.03 -15.57 9.52
C ARG A 71 -1.84 -16.35 8.96
N ASP A 72 -1.12 -15.74 8.06
CA ASP A 72 0.09 -16.30 7.50
C ASP A 72 1.23 -16.31 8.51
#